data_9efe0e57d428b1fd08c680ce4232457b
#
_entry.id   9efe0e57d428b1fd08c680ce4232457b
#
_cell.length_a   1.000
_cell.length_b   1.000
_cell.length_c   1.000
_cell.angle_alpha   90.00
_cell.angle_beta   90.00
_cell.angle_gamma   90.00
#
_symmetry.space_group_name_H-M   'P 1'
#
loop_
_entity.id
_entity.type
_entity.pdbx_description
1 polymer ?
#
loop_
_entity_poly.entity_id
_entity_poly.type
_entity_poly.pdbx_seq_one_letter_code
_entity_poly.pdbx_strand_id
1 'polypeptide(L)'
;LQDELGLSYLFIAHDLAIVRHLSDRVAVMYLGTIVEHAERDELYARPQHPYTHALLSAVPVPDPRVERERRPILLRGGIPSAAEPPSGCRFHTRCPVARLPGPCDAEVPVLRDLAGGHLAACHFPGQPARPAV
;
A
#
# COMPACT_ATOMS: atom_id res chain seq x y z
N LEU A 1 -21.35 -4.34 18.67
CA LEU A 1 -22.13 -3.18 18.18
C LEU A 1 -22.38 -3.24 16.67
N GLN A 2 -21.36 -3.56 15.86
CA GLN A 2 -21.50 -3.65 14.40
C GLN A 2 -22.55 -4.71 14.02
N ASP A 3 -22.41 -5.91 14.57
CA ASP A 3 -23.32 -7.04 14.31
C ASP A 3 -24.72 -6.83 14.90
N GLU A 4 -24.80 -6.17 16.08
CA GLU A 4 -26.08 -5.93 16.75
C GLU A 4 -26.89 -4.78 16.14
N LEU A 5 -26.21 -3.76 15.63
CA LEU A 5 -26.85 -2.55 15.14
C LEU A 5 -26.83 -2.40 13.61
N GLY A 6 -26.17 -3.32 12.89
CA GLY A 6 -26.02 -3.28 11.44
C GLY A 6 -25.27 -2.04 10.92
N LEU A 7 -24.34 -1.50 11.70
CA LEU A 7 -23.63 -0.27 11.37
C LEU A 7 -22.45 -0.54 10.45
N SER A 8 -22.24 0.37 9.49
CA SER A 8 -21.02 0.44 8.71
C SER A 8 -20.08 1.49 9.30
N TYR A 9 -18.80 1.17 9.41
CA TYR A 9 -17.79 2.06 9.95
C TYR A 9 -16.76 2.42 8.89
N LEU A 10 -16.36 3.68 8.87
CA LEU A 10 -15.11 4.11 8.23
C LEU A 10 -14.05 4.27 9.31
N PHE A 11 -13.05 3.40 9.30
CA PHE A 11 -11.96 3.39 10.27
C PHE A 11 -10.68 3.92 9.63
N ILE A 12 -10.09 4.97 10.20
CA ILE A 12 -8.82 5.54 9.75
C ILE A 12 -7.76 5.20 10.78
N ALA A 13 -6.75 4.46 10.37
CA ALA A 13 -5.67 4.00 11.25
C ALA A 13 -4.33 3.93 10.51
N HIS A 14 -3.27 3.91 11.28
CA HIS A 14 -1.91 3.67 10.81
C HIS A 14 -1.40 2.27 11.16
N ASP A 15 -2.13 1.53 12.01
CA ASP A 15 -1.80 0.17 12.42
C ASP A 15 -2.53 -0.84 11.54
N LEU A 16 -1.78 -1.47 10.64
CA LEU A 16 -2.30 -2.46 9.70
C LEU A 16 -2.73 -3.77 10.39
N ALA A 17 -2.17 -4.11 11.55
CA ALA A 17 -2.60 -5.28 12.29
C ALA A 17 -4.04 -5.10 12.82
N ILE A 18 -4.35 -3.92 13.33
CA ILE A 18 -5.71 -3.58 13.78
C ILE A 18 -6.67 -3.53 12.58
N VAL A 19 -6.27 -2.87 11.49
CA VAL A 19 -7.08 -2.79 10.26
C VAL A 19 -7.45 -4.17 9.74
N ARG A 20 -6.52 -5.13 9.77
CA ARG A 20 -6.77 -6.52 9.34
C ARG A 20 -7.89 -7.20 10.11
N HIS A 21 -8.05 -6.90 11.39
CA HIS A 21 -9.07 -7.55 12.24
C HIS A 21 -10.44 -6.89 12.13
N LEU A 22 -10.49 -5.59 11.87
CA LEU A 22 -11.74 -4.82 11.97
C LEU A 22 -12.42 -4.54 10.63
N SER A 23 -11.69 -4.59 9.51
CA SER A 23 -12.23 -4.13 8.22
C SER A 23 -12.52 -5.27 7.26
N ASP A 24 -13.58 -5.12 6.46
CA ASP A 24 -13.89 -6.00 5.34
C ASP A 24 -13.16 -5.56 4.07
N ARG A 25 -13.01 -4.24 3.90
CA ARG A 25 -12.31 -3.64 2.76
C ARG A 25 -11.28 -2.64 3.27
N VAL A 26 -10.16 -2.53 2.55
CA VAL A 26 -9.06 -1.65 2.93
C VAL A 26 -8.71 -0.73 1.77
N ALA A 27 -8.56 0.56 2.06
CA ALA A 27 -8.00 1.54 1.15
C ALA A 27 -6.66 2.04 1.70
N VAL A 28 -5.61 1.92 0.92
CA VAL A 28 -4.27 2.43 1.25
C VAL A 28 -4.11 3.80 0.62
N MET A 29 -3.71 4.78 1.44
CA MET A 29 -3.53 6.17 1.01
C MET A 29 -2.07 6.58 1.10
N TYR A 30 -1.60 7.33 0.10
CA TYR A 30 -0.29 7.97 0.10
C TYR A 30 -0.39 9.41 -0.38
N LEU A 31 0.14 10.37 0.38
CA LEU A 31 0.09 11.81 0.10
C LEU A 31 -1.31 12.30 -0.36
N GLY A 32 -2.35 11.90 0.37
CA GLY A 32 -3.72 12.34 0.13
C GLY A 32 -4.44 11.67 -1.05
N THR A 33 -3.86 10.64 -1.68
CA THR A 33 -4.51 9.86 -2.74
C THR A 33 -4.61 8.39 -2.38
N ILE A 34 -5.71 7.74 -2.76
CA ILE A 34 -5.83 6.29 -2.65
C ILE A 34 -4.95 5.66 -3.73
N VAL A 35 -4.01 4.84 -3.30
CA VAL A 35 -3.08 4.13 -4.19
C VAL A 35 -3.47 2.67 -4.41
N GLU A 36 -4.22 2.09 -3.47
CA GLU A 36 -4.74 0.73 -3.58
C GLU A 36 -6.01 0.57 -2.76
N HIS A 37 -6.96 -0.24 -3.24
CA HIS A 37 -8.21 -0.56 -2.54
C HIS A 37 -8.67 -1.96 -2.93
N ALA A 38 -8.93 -2.82 -1.95
CA ALA A 38 -9.42 -4.17 -2.19
C ALA A 38 -10.15 -4.72 -0.96
N GLU A 39 -10.69 -5.92 -1.08
CA GLU A 39 -11.07 -6.71 0.07
C GLU A 39 -9.85 -6.98 0.94
N ARG A 40 -10.06 -7.03 2.25
CA ARG A 40 -9.00 -7.20 3.25
C ARG A 40 -8.08 -8.37 2.92
N ASP A 41 -8.63 -9.57 2.79
CA ASP A 41 -7.83 -10.78 2.63
C ASP A 41 -7.05 -10.77 1.31
N GLU A 42 -7.65 -10.21 0.25
CA GLU A 42 -7.00 -10.03 -1.04
C GLU A 42 -5.83 -9.05 -0.96
N LEU A 43 -6.03 -7.89 -0.32
CA LEU A 43 -4.98 -6.86 -0.18
C LEU A 43 -3.78 -7.37 0.62
N TYR A 44 -4.03 -8.11 1.71
CA TYR A 44 -2.96 -8.66 2.54
C TYR A 44 -2.23 -9.84 1.88
N ALA A 45 -2.93 -10.66 1.09
CA ALA A 45 -2.35 -11.80 0.39
C ALA A 45 -1.59 -11.40 -0.88
N ARG A 46 -2.13 -10.44 -1.64
CA ARG A 46 -1.66 -10.07 -2.98
C ARG A 46 -1.66 -8.56 -3.20
N PRO A 47 -0.91 -7.78 -2.40
CA PRO A 47 -0.81 -6.34 -2.61
C PRO A 47 -0.28 -6.03 -4.02
N GLN A 48 -0.83 -5.00 -4.64
CA GLN A 48 -0.52 -4.63 -6.03
C GLN A 48 0.34 -3.37 -6.13
N HIS A 49 0.23 -2.47 -5.14
CA HIS A 49 1.01 -1.24 -5.13
C HIS A 49 2.30 -1.42 -4.31
N PRO A 50 3.48 -0.97 -4.80
CA PRO A 50 4.76 -1.12 -4.09
C PRO A 50 4.77 -0.49 -2.69
N TYR A 51 4.01 0.56 -2.45
CA TYR A 51 3.85 1.16 -1.13
C TYR A 51 3.13 0.22 -0.16
N THR A 52 2.05 -0.44 -0.60
CA THR A 52 1.33 -1.44 0.19
C THR A 52 2.23 -2.62 0.56
N HIS A 53 3.05 -3.10 -0.39
CA HIS A 53 4.08 -4.10 -0.11
C HIS A 53 5.02 -3.66 1.01
N ALA A 54 5.52 -2.43 0.95
CA ALA A 54 6.43 -1.90 1.96
C ALA A 54 5.74 -1.80 3.33
N LEU A 55 4.51 -1.28 3.39
CA LEU A 55 3.74 -1.20 4.63
C LEU A 55 3.51 -2.58 5.24
N LEU A 56 3.03 -3.55 4.47
CA LEU A 56 2.77 -4.91 4.95
C LEU A 56 4.06 -5.62 5.39
N SER A 57 5.18 -5.33 4.71
CA SER A 57 6.48 -5.89 5.11
C SER A 57 6.96 -5.39 6.47
N ALA A 58 6.48 -4.24 6.93
CA ALA A 58 6.86 -3.64 8.20
C ALA A 58 5.96 -4.09 9.37
N VAL A 59 4.84 -4.79 9.10
CA VAL A 59 3.96 -5.32 10.16
C VAL A 59 4.66 -6.46 10.89
N PRO A 60 4.90 -6.39 12.22
CA PRO A 60 5.54 -7.46 12.96
C PRO A 60 4.75 -8.77 12.91
N VAL A 61 5.45 -9.88 12.83
CA VAL A 61 4.84 -11.22 12.95
C VAL A 61 5.00 -11.71 14.38
N PRO A 62 3.95 -12.24 15.03
CA PRO A 62 4.02 -12.70 16.41
C PRO A 62 4.99 -13.86 16.66
N ASP A 63 5.46 -14.56 15.59
CA ASP A 63 6.43 -15.63 15.69
C ASP A 63 7.87 -15.07 15.67
N PRO A 64 8.64 -15.18 16.78
CA PRO A 64 10.02 -14.67 16.84
C PRO A 64 11.00 -15.34 15.88
N ARG A 65 10.71 -16.56 15.41
CA ARG A 65 11.57 -17.28 14.45
C ARG A 65 11.38 -16.68 13.07
N VAL A 66 10.14 -16.49 12.66
CA VAL A 66 9.77 -15.88 11.38
C VAL A 66 10.24 -14.41 11.35
N GLU A 67 10.05 -13.66 12.45
CA GLU A 67 10.43 -12.26 12.52
C GLU A 67 11.95 -12.05 12.35
N ARG A 68 12.80 -12.94 12.85
CA ARG A 68 14.26 -12.86 12.69
C ARG A 68 14.73 -13.02 11.25
N GLU A 69 13.99 -13.77 10.44
CA GLU A 69 14.33 -14.05 9.04
C GLU A 69 13.73 -13.00 8.09
N ARG A 70 12.78 -12.21 8.56
CA ARG A 70 12.13 -11.18 7.76
C ARG A 70 13.08 -10.03 7.44
N ARG A 71 12.96 -9.56 6.22
CA ARG A 71 13.66 -8.36 5.75
C ARG A 71 12.62 -7.34 5.31
N PRO A 72 12.25 -6.38 6.17
CA PRO A 72 11.31 -5.33 5.78
C PRO A 72 11.87 -4.52 4.61
N ILE A 73 10.95 -4.08 3.75
CA ILE A 73 11.29 -3.23 2.61
C ILE A 73 11.57 -1.82 3.13
N LEU A 74 12.83 -1.41 3.11
CA LEU A 74 13.22 -0.06 3.52
C LEU A 74 12.99 0.92 2.37
N LEU A 75 12.07 1.85 2.57
CA LEU A 75 11.84 2.94 1.65
C LEU A 75 12.92 4.01 1.83
N ARG A 76 13.62 4.35 0.75
CA ARG A 76 14.66 5.38 0.77
C ARG A 76 14.05 6.78 0.67
N GLY A 77 14.75 7.77 1.22
CA GLY A 77 14.37 9.17 1.17
C GLY A 77 13.28 9.57 2.17
N GLY A 78 13.12 10.88 2.36
CA GLY A 78 12.06 11.45 3.18
C GLY A 78 10.69 11.35 2.53
N ILE A 79 9.63 11.56 3.31
CA ILE A 79 8.27 11.69 2.79
C ILE A 79 8.15 13.07 2.15
N PRO A 80 7.80 13.19 0.86
CA PRO A 80 7.57 14.48 0.21
C PRO A 80 6.41 15.23 0.85
N SER A 81 6.36 16.54 0.65
CA SER A 81 5.25 17.36 1.11
C SER A 81 3.95 16.99 0.37
N ALA A 82 2.87 16.83 1.14
CA ALA A 82 1.55 16.63 0.53
C ALA A 82 1.01 17.92 -0.14
N ALA A 83 1.53 19.09 0.26
CA ALA A 83 1.18 20.38 -0.36
C ALA A 83 1.86 20.58 -1.72
N GLU A 84 3.05 19.95 -1.91
CA GLU A 84 3.81 19.99 -3.15
C GLU A 84 4.18 18.55 -3.54
N PRO A 85 3.21 17.77 -4.00
CA PRO A 85 3.48 16.36 -4.34
C PRO A 85 4.38 16.25 -5.56
N PRO A 86 5.20 15.21 -5.65
CA PRO A 86 5.99 14.92 -6.84
C PRO A 86 5.12 14.81 -8.10
N SER A 87 5.68 15.13 -9.26
CA SER A 87 5.05 14.91 -10.58
C SER A 87 4.74 13.42 -10.79
N GLY A 88 3.81 13.11 -11.67
CA GLY A 88 3.48 11.74 -12.00
C GLY A 88 2.93 10.94 -10.80
N CYS A 89 3.42 9.73 -10.61
CA CYS A 89 3.09 8.90 -9.46
C CYS A 89 3.67 9.51 -8.18
N ARG A 90 2.85 9.90 -7.23
CA ARG A 90 3.29 10.54 -5.98
C ARG A 90 4.31 9.71 -5.18
N PHE A 91 4.32 8.40 -5.40
CA PHE A 91 5.23 7.49 -4.70
C PHE A 91 6.57 7.27 -5.45
N HIS A 92 6.73 7.75 -6.68
CA HIS A 92 7.89 7.42 -7.54
C HIS A 92 9.25 7.72 -6.90
N THR A 93 9.36 8.81 -6.14
CA THR A 93 10.62 9.23 -5.48
C THR A 93 11.12 8.26 -4.42
N ARG A 94 10.22 7.41 -3.91
CA ARG A 94 10.51 6.40 -2.87
C ARG A 94 10.24 4.98 -3.33
N CYS A 95 9.75 4.81 -4.56
CA CYS A 95 9.37 3.52 -5.10
C CYS A 95 10.60 2.73 -5.53
N PRO A 96 10.85 1.54 -4.95
CA PRO A 96 12.04 0.73 -5.28
C PRO A 96 11.98 0.11 -6.68
N VAL A 97 10.82 0.16 -7.34
CA VAL A 97 10.59 -0.37 -8.70
C VAL A 97 10.21 0.72 -9.70
N ALA A 98 10.41 2.00 -9.35
CA ALA A 98 10.13 3.11 -10.24
C ALA A 98 10.97 3.01 -11.52
N ARG A 99 10.36 3.30 -12.65
CA ARG A 99 11.04 3.42 -13.95
C ARG A 99 11.21 4.89 -14.29
N LEU A 100 12.44 5.36 -14.23
CA LEU A 100 12.84 6.76 -14.39
C LEU A 100 14.02 6.88 -15.38
N PRO A 101 13.95 7.79 -16.38
CA PRO A 101 12.77 8.53 -16.79
C PRO A 101 11.70 7.59 -17.38
N GLY A 102 10.42 7.92 -17.21
CA GLY A 102 9.35 7.08 -17.74
C GLY A 102 7.97 7.45 -17.20
N PRO A 103 6.99 6.54 -17.24
CA PRO A 103 5.64 6.88 -16.82
C PRO A 103 5.53 7.23 -15.34
N CYS A 104 6.47 6.74 -14.49
CA CYS A 104 6.38 6.95 -13.05
C CYS A 104 6.59 8.42 -12.64
N ASP A 105 7.42 9.18 -13.33
CA ASP A 105 7.67 10.61 -13.06
C ASP A 105 6.87 11.56 -13.97
N ALA A 106 6.35 11.04 -15.10
CA ALA A 106 5.65 11.85 -16.09
C ALA A 106 4.12 11.81 -15.98
N GLU A 107 3.54 10.68 -15.58
CA GLU A 107 2.10 10.45 -15.64
C GLU A 107 1.54 10.06 -14.28
N VAL A 108 0.39 10.66 -13.91
CA VAL A 108 -0.36 10.26 -12.69
C VAL A 108 -1.08 8.95 -12.97
N PRO A 109 -0.77 7.86 -12.25
CA PRO A 109 -1.45 6.60 -12.45
C PRO A 109 -2.91 6.69 -12.00
N VAL A 110 -3.82 6.18 -12.83
CA VAL A 110 -5.25 6.12 -12.53
C VAL A 110 -5.52 4.91 -11.65
N LEU A 111 -6.38 5.08 -10.65
CA LEU A 111 -6.91 3.97 -9.85
C LEU A 111 -7.82 3.12 -10.74
N ARG A 112 -7.37 1.92 -11.10
CA ARG A 112 -8.05 1.02 -12.03
C ARG A 112 -8.29 -0.35 -11.40
N ASP A 113 -9.37 -1.00 -11.76
CA ASP A 113 -9.65 -2.38 -11.38
C ASP A 113 -8.72 -3.33 -12.14
N LEU A 114 -7.97 -4.13 -11.41
CA LEU A 114 -7.06 -5.12 -11.97
C LEU A 114 -7.76 -6.47 -12.20
N ALA A 115 -8.65 -6.83 -11.30
CA ALA A 115 -9.63 -7.92 -11.40
C ALA A 115 -10.40 -8.02 -10.07
N GLY A 116 -11.71 -8.32 -10.13
CA GLY A 116 -12.51 -8.67 -8.95
C GLY A 116 -12.67 -7.57 -7.88
N GLY A 117 -12.58 -6.30 -8.27
CA GLY A 117 -12.70 -5.18 -7.34
C GLY A 117 -11.41 -4.84 -6.58
N HIS A 118 -10.27 -5.37 -7.02
CA HIS A 118 -8.95 -4.97 -6.55
C HIS A 118 -8.42 -3.81 -7.39
N LEU A 119 -8.45 -2.61 -6.84
CA LEU A 119 -8.05 -1.40 -7.53
C LEU A 119 -6.64 -0.98 -7.10
N ALA A 120 -5.81 -0.56 -8.08
CA ALA A 120 -4.51 0.03 -7.80
C ALA A 120 -4.17 1.17 -8.76
N ALA A 121 -3.55 2.22 -8.21
CA ALA A 121 -3.03 3.37 -8.94
C ALA A 121 -1.51 3.19 -9.13
N CYS A 122 -1.13 2.28 -10.00
CA CYS A 122 0.26 1.97 -10.32
C CYS A 122 0.43 1.69 -11.81
N HIS A 123 1.55 2.15 -12.41
CA HIS A 123 1.88 1.82 -13.80
C HIS A 123 2.30 0.35 -13.95
N PHE A 124 2.87 -0.23 -12.89
CA PHE A 124 3.40 -1.59 -12.86
C PHE A 124 2.87 -2.36 -11.63
N PRO A 125 1.54 -2.62 -11.53
CA PRO A 125 0.98 -3.31 -10.40
C PRO A 125 1.53 -4.74 -10.27
N GLY A 126 1.53 -5.27 -9.04
CA GLY A 126 1.99 -6.64 -8.76
C GLY A 126 3.50 -6.84 -8.80
N GLN A 127 4.28 -5.79 -9.06
CA GLN A 127 5.74 -5.92 -8.95
C GLN A 127 6.15 -5.86 -7.46
N PRO A 128 6.74 -6.93 -6.93
CA PRO A 128 7.18 -6.93 -5.53
C PRO A 128 8.30 -5.90 -5.35
N ALA A 129 8.12 -5.02 -4.39
CA ALA A 129 9.21 -4.20 -3.90
C ALA A 129 10.27 -5.14 -3.30
N ARG A 130 11.46 -5.19 -3.88
CA ARG A 130 12.54 -6.03 -3.36
C ARG A 130 13.15 -5.36 -2.12
N PRO A 131 13.51 -6.14 -1.07
CA PRO A 131 14.31 -5.61 0.02
C PRO A 131 15.59 -4.99 -0.54
N ALA A 132 16.04 -3.89 0.04
CA ALA A 132 17.36 -3.34 -0.27
C ALA A 132 18.43 -4.39 0.10
N VAL A 133 19.29 -4.74 -0.83
CA VAL A 133 20.47 -5.59 -0.61
C VAL A 133 21.48 -4.82 0.22
#